data_86bb1310847f83bb22ef4e591d3a6e01
#
_entry.id   86bb1310847f83bb22ef4e591d3a6e01
#
_cell.length_a   1.000
_cell.length_b   1.000
_cell.length_c   1.000
_cell.angle_alpha   90.00
_cell.angle_beta   90.00
_cell.angle_gamma   90.00
#
_symmetry.space_group_name_H-M   'P 1'
#
loop_
_entity.id
_entity.type
_entity.pdbx_description
1 polymer ?
#
loop_
_entity_poly.entity_id
_entity_poly.type
_entity_poly.pdbx_seq_one_letter_code
_entity_poly.pdbx_strand_id
1 'polypeptide(L)'
;MLNIDEIKDKRIAVLLSGGVDSSVVVWEFAQLGLHPDCFYIKIGPEEKEEWDCSSEEDLEMATAVARKYGCKLQVVDCHHEYWNEVTRYTMEKVKAGFTPNPDVMCNRLIKFGAFDEKMGHNYDLIATGHYAQTETDENGDKWLVTSPDPVKDQTDFLAQIESWQLKKAIFPIGHHIKNEVREIAEEEHLINAKRKDSQGICFLGQINYNDYIRRYLGEKPGDVIEMETGKRIGEHKGLWFHTIGQRKGLGFGGGPWFVIKKDVKNNILYVSHGYDPQSAYKKDFPLHDFHFLTREVAMQKVTFKIRHTPEYHPATIEKLEDGRWMIHSEEAIHGVAPGQFCVVYDEHHHRCYGSGEITV
;
A
#
# COMPACT_ATOMS: atom_id res chain seq x y z
N MET A 1 14.64 -11.90 11.77
CA MET A 1 14.94 -13.31 11.43
C MET A 1 13.88 -14.19 12.08
N LEU A 2 13.33 -15.18 11.37
CA LEU A 2 12.34 -16.10 11.93
C LEU A 2 12.93 -16.88 13.10
N ASN A 3 12.19 -16.94 14.21
CA ASN A 3 12.55 -17.77 15.35
C ASN A 3 11.89 -19.14 15.22
N ILE A 4 12.67 -20.18 14.92
CA ILE A 4 12.17 -21.54 14.70
C ILE A 4 11.35 -22.06 15.88
N ASP A 5 11.74 -21.75 17.11
CA ASP A 5 11.04 -22.25 18.31
C ASP A 5 9.63 -21.67 18.48
N GLU A 6 9.36 -20.50 17.89
CA GLU A 6 8.04 -19.88 17.92
C GLU A 6 7.10 -20.38 16.81
N ILE A 7 7.67 -20.94 15.71
CA ILE A 7 6.88 -21.26 14.51
C ILE A 7 6.84 -22.74 14.12
N LYS A 8 7.75 -23.60 14.64
CA LYS A 8 7.88 -25.02 14.25
C LYS A 8 6.59 -25.85 14.45
N ASP A 9 5.80 -25.50 15.45
CA ASP A 9 4.54 -26.21 15.78
C ASP A 9 3.31 -25.48 15.26
N LYS A 10 3.49 -24.41 14.46
CA LYS A 10 2.41 -23.62 13.88
C LYS A 10 2.05 -24.08 12.47
N ARG A 11 0.77 -24.05 12.15
CA ARG A 11 0.29 -24.18 10.78
C ARG A 11 0.46 -22.83 10.09
N ILE A 12 1.26 -22.78 9.05
CA ILE A 12 1.64 -21.55 8.36
C ILE A 12 1.10 -21.57 6.93
N ALA A 13 0.39 -20.51 6.55
CA ALA A 13 0.01 -20.22 5.18
C ALA A 13 0.97 -19.17 4.61
N VAL A 14 1.57 -19.44 3.46
CA VAL A 14 2.42 -18.48 2.72
C VAL A 14 1.66 -17.93 1.52
N LEU A 15 1.49 -16.62 1.43
CA LEU A 15 0.93 -15.98 0.26
C LEU A 15 2.01 -15.83 -0.81
N LEU A 16 1.97 -16.69 -1.83
CA LEU A 16 2.98 -16.82 -2.89
C LEU A 16 2.44 -16.24 -4.20
N SER A 17 2.86 -15.03 -4.55
CA SER A 17 2.37 -14.29 -5.72
C SER A 17 3.14 -14.57 -7.03
N GLY A 18 4.21 -15.38 -7.00
CA GLY A 18 5.12 -15.55 -8.14
C GLY A 18 6.17 -14.44 -8.28
N GLY A 19 6.12 -13.40 -7.46
CA GLY A 19 7.17 -12.37 -7.35
C GLY A 19 8.39 -12.87 -6.56
N VAL A 20 9.54 -12.20 -6.75
CA VAL A 20 10.81 -12.57 -6.10
C VAL A 20 10.68 -12.58 -4.58
N ASP A 21 10.08 -11.56 -4.00
CA ASP A 21 9.98 -11.39 -2.54
C ASP A 21 9.21 -12.55 -1.90
N SER A 22 8.04 -12.90 -2.42
CA SER A 22 7.26 -14.03 -1.92
C SER A 22 7.94 -15.39 -2.14
N SER A 23 8.79 -15.50 -3.15
CA SER A 23 9.57 -16.72 -3.40
C SER A 23 10.68 -16.92 -2.39
N VAL A 24 11.35 -15.82 -1.98
CA VAL A 24 12.36 -15.87 -0.92
C VAL A 24 11.72 -16.15 0.44
N VAL A 25 10.45 -15.75 0.68
CA VAL A 25 9.71 -16.20 1.88
C VAL A 25 9.65 -17.71 1.97
N VAL A 26 9.35 -18.41 0.86
CA VAL A 26 9.32 -19.88 0.84
C VAL A 26 10.70 -20.47 1.09
N TRP A 27 11.74 -19.87 0.54
CA TRP A 27 13.14 -20.24 0.80
C TRP A 27 13.51 -20.11 2.28
N GLU A 28 13.14 -19.00 2.94
CA GLU A 28 13.39 -18.80 4.38
C GLU A 28 12.84 -19.96 5.22
N PHE A 29 11.61 -20.40 4.94
CA PHE A 29 11.03 -21.55 5.63
C PHE A 29 11.79 -22.86 5.30
N ALA A 30 12.18 -23.06 4.05
CA ALA A 30 12.93 -24.24 3.64
C ALA A 30 14.30 -24.34 4.33
N GLN A 31 15.00 -23.20 4.57
CA GLN A 31 16.25 -23.17 5.35
C GLN A 31 16.05 -23.65 6.79
N LEU A 32 14.86 -23.49 7.33
CA LEU A 32 14.49 -23.98 8.66
C LEU A 32 13.95 -25.42 8.64
N GLY A 33 13.94 -26.09 7.47
CA GLY A 33 13.37 -27.42 7.29
C GLY A 33 11.84 -27.45 7.35
N LEU A 34 11.18 -26.31 7.14
CA LEU A 34 9.73 -26.18 7.14
C LEU A 34 9.18 -26.11 5.72
N HIS A 35 8.04 -26.76 5.48
CA HIS A 35 7.35 -26.80 4.20
C HIS A 35 5.89 -26.35 4.36
N PRO A 36 5.65 -25.02 4.49
CA PRO A 36 4.31 -24.48 4.71
C PRO A 36 3.41 -24.66 3.48
N ASP A 37 2.10 -24.60 3.69
CA ASP A 37 1.14 -24.55 2.59
C ASP A 37 1.21 -23.16 1.93
N CYS A 38 1.37 -23.15 0.60
CA CYS A 38 1.43 -21.94 -0.19
C CYS A 38 0.09 -21.66 -0.87
N PHE A 39 -0.25 -20.38 -0.97
CA PHE A 39 -1.50 -19.93 -1.58
C PHE A 39 -1.23 -18.82 -2.60
N TYR A 40 -1.76 -19.02 -3.80
CA TYR A 40 -1.85 -17.98 -4.81
C TYR A 40 -3.25 -17.35 -4.74
N ILE A 41 -3.32 -16.06 -4.37
CA ILE A 41 -4.59 -15.33 -4.38
C ILE A 41 -4.86 -14.87 -5.80
N LYS A 42 -5.91 -15.42 -6.40
CA LYS A 42 -6.36 -15.02 -7.73
C LYS A 42 -7.32 -13.84 -7.58
N ILE A 43 -6.94 -12.72 -8.17
CA ILE A 43 -7.75 -11.52 -8.37
C ILE A 43 -7.55 -11.09 -9.82
N GLY A 44 -8.50 -10.42 -10.40
CA GLY A 44 -8.44 -10.00 -11.80
C GLY A 44 -9.84 -9.91 -12.40
N PRO A 45 -10.01 -9.48 -13.65
CA PRO A 45 -11.32 -9.41 -14.30
C PRO A 45 -11.92 -10.81 -14.52
N GLU A 46 -13.23 -10.93 -14.35
CA GLU A 46 -13.98 -12.20 -14.52
C GLU A 46 -13.95 -12.73 -15.97
N GLU A 47 -13.94 -11.85 -16.92
CA GLU A 47 -13.94 -12.22 -18.34
C GLU A 47 -12.52 -12.15 -18.91
N LYS A 48 -12.23 -13.01 -19.90
CA LYS A 48 -11.02 -12.96 -20.74
C LYS A 48 -11.02 -11.69 -21.59
N GLU A 49 -11.01 -10.54 -20.94
CA GLU A 49 -10.80 -9.29 -21.63
C GLU A 49 -9.29 -9.12 -21.88
N GLU A 50 -8.94 -8.49 -23.00
CA GLU A 50 -7.61 -8.22 -23.58
C GLU A 50 -6.59 -7.52 -22.64
N TRP A 51 -6.69 -7.75 -21.37
CA TRP A 51 -5.68 -7.34 -20.41
C TRP A 51 -4.65 -8.47 -20.35
N ASP A 52 -3.45 -8.15 -20.73
CA ASP A 52 -2.27 -9.00 -20.59
C ASP A 52 -2.01 -9.20 -19.07
N CYS A 53 -2.88 -10.01 -18.49
CA CYS A 53 -2.87 -10.29 -17.06
C CYS A 53 -1.71 -11.27 -16.86
N SER A 54 -0.64 -10.82 -16.22
CA SER A 54 0.49 -11.67 -15.82
C SER A 54 0.10 -12.82 -14.88
N SER A 55 -1.19 -13.02 -14.65
CA SER A 55 -1.72 -13.99 -13.69
C SER A 55 -1.37 -15.45 -14.03
N GLU A 56 -1.31 -15.83 -15.32
CA GLU A 56 -0.89 -17.17 -15.72
C GLU A 56 0.62 -17.35 -15.48
N GLU A 57 1.44 -16.40 -15.90
CA GLU A 57 2.87 -16.39 -15.66
C GLU A 57 3.19 -16.35 -14.15
N ASP A 58 2.47 -15.54 -13.38
CA ASP A 58 2.60 -15.45 -11.92
C ASP A 58 2.33 -16.80 -11.26
N LEU A 59 1.27 -17.50 -11.69
CA LEU A 59 0.89 -18.79 -11.17
C LEU A 59 1.91 -19.89 -11.57
N GLU A 60 2.46 -19.83 -12.79
CA GLU A 60 3.53 -20.71 -13.22
C GLU A 60 4.78 -20.54 -12.36
N MET A 61 5.20 -19.28 -12.10
CA MET A 61 6.33 -18.96 -11.23
C MET A 61 6.09 -19.45 -9.80
N ALA A 62 4.91 -19.16 -9.23
CA ALA A 62 4.54 -19.63 -7.90
C ALA A 62 4.55 -21.17 -7.81
N THR A 63 4.05 -21.85 -8.85
CA THR A 63 4.04 -23.32 -8.93
C THR A 63 5.47 -23.89 -8.97
N ALA A 64 6.34 -23.27 -9.76
CA ALA A 64 7.74 -23.69 -9.87
C ALA A 64 8.48 -23.54 -8.53
N VAL A 65 8.28 -22.41 -7.83
CA VAL A 65 8.89 -22.16 -6.52
C VAL A 65 8.36 -23.13 -5.46
N ALA A 66 7.05 -23.29 -5.35
CA ALA A 66 6.46 -24.24 -4.40
C ALA A 66 7.00 -25.67 -4.62
N ARG A 67 7.07 -26.12 -5.88
CA ARG A 67 7.62 -27.43 -6.24
C ARG A 67 9.10 -27.56 -5.87
N LYS A 68 9.91 -26.50 -6.12
CA LYS A 68 11.34 -26.51 -5.79
C LYS A 68 11.59 -26.80 -4.31
N TYR A 69 10.77 -26.23 -3.44
CA TYR A 69 10.92 -26.37 -1.98
C TYR A 69 9.97 -27.39 -1.35
N GLY A 70 9.29 -28.24 -2.15
CA GLY A 70 8.44 -29.31 -1.65
C GLY A 70 7.16 -28.83 -0.95
N CYS A 71 6.72 -27.60 -1.22
CA CYS A 71 5.51 -27.01 -0.68
C CYS A 71 4.30 -27.34 -1.57
N LYS A 72 3.09 -27.39 -0.96
CA LYS A 72 1.84 -27.49 -1.71
C LYS A 72 1.37 -26.09 -2.08
N LEU A 73 0.95 -25.89 -3.34
CA LEU A 73 0.34 -24.64 -3.80
C LEU A 73 -1.16 -24.86 -4.06
N GLN A 74 -1.98 -23.94 -3.53
CA GLN A 74 -3.40 -23.86 -3.79
C GLN A 74 -3.75 -22.49 -4.34
N VAL A 75 -4.74 -22.43 -5.24
CA VAL A 75 -5.28 -21.16 -5.76
C VAL A 75 -6.52 -20.80 -4.96
N VAL A 76 -6.57 -19.58 -4.43
CA VAL A 76 -7.73 -19.04 -3.74
C VAL A 76 -8.31 -17.91 -4.58
N ASP A 77 -9.52 -18.09 -5.05
CA ASP A 77 -10.22 -17.09 -5.83
C ASP A 77 -10.82 -16.02 -4.89
N CYS A 78 -10.31 -14.79 -4.99
CA CYS A 78 -10.79 -13.61 -4.29
C CYS A 78 -11.21 -12.50 -5.25
N HIS A 79 -11.52 -12.85 -6.50
CA HIS A 79 -11.91 -11.89 -7.54
C HIS A 79 -13.12 -11.06 -7.12
N HIS A 80 -14.19 -11.72 -6.66
CA HIS A 80 -15.43 -11.08 -6.28
C HIS A 80 -15.25 -10.13 -5.08
N GLU A 81 -14.50 -10.55 -4.06
CA GLU A 81 -14.19 -9.73 -2.89
C GLU A 81 -13.35 -8.51 -3.26
N TYR A 82 -12.32 -8.71 -4.10
CA TYR A 82 -11.48 -7.60 -4.57
C TYR A 82 -12.31 -6.56 -5.33
N TRP A 83 -13.20 -7.01 -6.19
CA TRP A 83 -14.09 -6.13 -6.93
C TRP A 83 -15.03 -5.33 -6.02
N ASN A 84 -15.72 -6.01 -5.13
CA ASN A 84 -16.74 -5.39 -4.29
C ASN A 84 -16.16 -4.49 -3.20
N GLU A 85 -14.95 -4.76 -2.74
CA GLU A 85 -14.35 -4.06 -1.61
C GLU A 85 -13.28 -3.06 -2.07
N VAL A 86 -12.27 -3.50 -2.80
CA VAL A 86 -11.12 -2.65 -3.15
C VAL A 86 -11.42 -1.77 -4.37
N THR A 87 -11.94 -2.38 -5.45
CA THR A 87 -12.24 -1.62 -6.68
C THR A 87 -13.35 -0.61 -6.43
N ARG A 88 -14.45 -1.03 -5.79
CA ARG A 88 -15.56 -0.14 -5.47
C ARG A 88 -15.12 1.02 -4.57
N TYR A 89 -14.39 0.72 -3.48
CA TYR A 89 -13.79 1.75 -2.61
C TYR A 89 -12.97 2.75 -3.44
N THR A 90 -12.10 2.26 -4.31
CA THR A 90 -11.24 3.11 -5.15
C THR A 90 -12.08 4.02 -6.06
N MET A 91 -13.08 3.45 -6.75
CA MET A 91 -13.94 4.21 -7.67
C MET A 91 -14.78 5.27 -6.95
N GLU A 92 -15.35 4.94 -5.79
CA GLU A 92 -16.12 5.88 -4.98
C GLU A 92 -15.25 7.06 -4.50
N LYS A 93 -14.04 6.77 -4.00
CA LYS A 93 -13.11 7.80 -3.53
C LYS A 93 -12.64 8.73 -4.65
N VAL A 94 -12.19 8.19 -5.79
CA VAL A 94 -11.73 9.04 -6.91
C VAL A 94 -12.88 9.85 -7.52
N LYS A 95 -14.09 9.30 -7.57
CA LYS A 95 -15.29 10.00 -8.04
C LYS A 95 -15.65 11.17 -7.12
N ALA A 96 -15.41 11.01 -5.83
CA ALA A 96 -15.57 12.08 -4.83
C ALA A 96 -14.40 13.10 -4.82
N GLY A 97 -13.39 12.94 -5.71
CA GLY A 97 -12.24 13.84 -5.83
C GLY A 97 -11.05 13.51 -4.95
N PHE A 98 -11.14 12.43 -4.16
CA PHE A 98 -10.07 11.96 -3.30
C PHE A 98 -9.00 11.18 -4.07
N THR A 99 -7.87 10.95 -3.39
CA THR A 99 -6.77 10.10 -3.90
C THR A 99 -6.63 8.89 -3.00
N PRO A 100 -7.35 7.77 -3.26
CA PRO A 100 -7.29 6.57 -2.43
C PRO A 100 -5.96 5.83 -2.58
N ASN A 101 -5.69 4.94 -1.63
CA ASN A 101 -4.62 3.95 -1.73
C ASN A 101 -5.21 2.54 -1.75
N PRO A 102 -5.42 1.94 -2.94
CA PRO A 102 -5.98 0.60 -3.06
C PRO A 102 -5.09 -0.50 -2.50
N ASP A 103 -3.76 -0.32 -2.47
CA ASP A 103 -2.83 -1.34 -1.96
C ASP A 103 -2.96 -1.52 -0.44
N VAL A 104 -3.15 -0.42 0.30
CA VAL A 104 -3.44 -0.47 1.75
C VAL A 104 -4.73 -1.25 2.00
N MET A 105 -5.79 -0.95 1.25
CA MET A 105 -7.08 -1.63 1.41
C MET A 105 -7.01 -3.09 0.95
N CYS A 106 -6.23 -3.40 -0.08
CA CYS A 106 -6.01 -4.78 -0.51
C CYS A 106 -5.34 -5.63 0.58
N ASN A 107 -4.35 -5.09 1.28
CA ASN A 107 -3.73 -5.80 2.39
C ASN A 107 -4.76 -6.12 3.48
N ARG A 108 -5.56 -5.13 3.90
CA ARG A 108 -6.58 -5.30 4.94
C ARG A 108 -7.72 -6.23 4.50
N LEU A 109 -8.32 -5.98 3.35
CA LEU A 109 -9.58 -6.60 2.93
C LEU A 109 -9.38 -7.93 2.20
N ILE A 110 -8.28 -8.09 1.47
CA ILE A 110 -8.06 -9.28 0.65
C ILE A 110 -7.01 -10.21 1.25
N LYS A 111 -5.75 -9.73 1.41
CA LYS A 111 -4.65 -10.62 1.84
C LYS A 111 -4.82 -11.15 3.27
N PHE A 112 -5.28 -10.31 4.18
CA PHE A 112 -5.52 -10.68 5.57
C PHE A 112 -7.01 -10.76 5.92
N GLY A 113 -7.92 -10.33 5.03
CA GLY A 113 -9.37 -10.40 5.18
C GLY A 113 -9.96 -11.62 4.46
N ALA A 114 -10.37 -11.45 3.20
CA ALA A 114 -11.05 -12.49 2.40
C ALA A 114 -10.25 -13.81 2.32
N PHE A 115 -8.92 -13.74 2.27
CA PHE A 115 -8.09 -14.95 2.34
C PHE A 115 -8.26 -15.66 3.68
N ASP A 116 -8.28 -14.92 4.81
CA ASP A 116 -8.48 -15.53 6.14
C ASP A 116 -9.84 -16.16 6.24
N GLU A 117 -10.89 -15.53 5.74
CA GLU A 117 -12.26 -16.07 5.73
C GLU A 117 -12.36 -17.36 4.92
N LYS A 118 -11.69 -17.43 3.76
CA LYS A 118 -11.77 -18.61 2.87
C LYS A 118 -10.87 -19.75 3.31
N MET A 119 -9.65 -19.46 3.71
CA MET A 119 -8.61 -20.47 3.96
C MET A 119 -7.79 -20.19 5.22
N GLY A 120 -7.42 -18.94 5.49
CA GLY A 120 -6.46 -18.55 6.50
C GLY A 120 -6.90 -18.87 7.94
N HIS A 121 -8.20 -18.95 8.19
CA HIS A 121 -8.74 -19.36 9.50
C HIS A 121 -8.29 -20.75 9.96
N ASN A 122 -7.84 -21.61 9.03
CA ASN A 122 -7.28 -22.93 9.33
C ASN A 122 -5.79 -22.87 9.74
N TYR A 123 -5.16 -21.69 9.68
CA TYR A 123 -3.74 -21.47 9.92
C TYR A 123 -3.54 -20.57 11.13
N ASP A 124 -2.44 -20.83 11.84
CA ASP A 124 -2.06 -20.02 13.00
C ASP A 124 -1.35 -18.74 12.57
N LEU A 125 -0.62 -18.79 11.45
CA LEU A 125 0.15 -17.68 10.90
C LEU A 125 -0.05 -17.54 9.39
N ILE A 126 -0.02 -16.30 8.91
CA ILE A 126 -0.04 -15.93 7.49
C ILE A 126 1.25 -15.18 7.17
N ALA A 127 2.09 -15.77 6.31
CA ALA A 127 3.36 -15.21 5.89
C ALA A 127 3.23 -14.50 4.54
N THR A 128 3.82 -13.32 4.45
CA THR A 128 3.83 -12.52 3.21
C THR A 128 5.22 -11.95 2.93
N GLY A 129 5.47 -11.59 1.67
CA GLY A 129 6.72 -10.99 1.21
C GLY A 129 6.81 -9.48 1.44
N HIS A 130 6.20 -8.92 2.48
CA HIS A 130 6.35 -7.52 2.82
C HIS A 130 7.65 -7.23 3.57
N TYR A 131 8.25 -6.08 3.27
CA TYR A 131 9.37 -5.52 4.03
C TYR A 131 8.81 -4.80 5.25
N ALA A 132 8.54 -5.56 6.27
CA ALA A 132 8.07 -5.10 7.58
C ALA A 132 8.54 -6.10 8.63
N GLN A 133 8.55 -5.71 9.89
CA GLN A 133 8.86 -6.59 11.00
C GLN A 133 7.75 -6.54 12.05
N THR A 134 7.78 -7.46 12.99
CA THR A 134 6.90 -7.44 14.16
C THR A 134 7.71 -7.66 15.42
N GLU A 135 7.29 -7.02 16.51
CA GLU A 135 7.82 -7.29 17.85
C GLU A 135 6.67 -7.45 18.84
N THR A 136 6.90 -8.20 19.88
CA THR A 136 5.93 -8.35 20.99
C THR A 136 6.47 -7.60 22.20
N ASP A 137 5.67 -6.71 22.77
CA ASP A 137 6.07 -5.96 23.96
C ASP A 137 5.90 -6.79 25.24
N GLU A 138 6.26 -6.20 26.38
CA GLU A 138 6.18 -6.85 27.70
C GLU A 138 4.75 -7.18 28.15
N ASN A 139 3.74 -6.55 27.53
CA ASN A 139 2.33 -6.81 27.78
C ASN A 139 1.78 -7.95 26.89
N GLY A 140 2.59 -8.47 25.96
CA GLY A 140 2.18 -9.46 24.96
C GLY A 140 1.48 -8.85 23.74
N ASP A 141 1.50 -7.53 23.59
CA ASP A 141 0.95 -6.84 22.44
C ASP A 141 1.92 -6.90 21.24
N LYS A 142 1.41 -7.31 20.09
CA LYS A 142 2.19 -7.39 18.85
C LYS A 142 2.14 -6.07 18.10
N TRP A 143 3.30 -5.52 17.78
CA TRP A 143 3.50 -4.26 17.07
C TRP A 143 4.05 -4.49 15.67
N LEU A 144 3.58 -3.70 14.72
CA LEU A 144 4.20 -3.59 13.40
C LEU A 144 5.42 -2.67 13.53
N VAL A 145 6.55 -3.12 12.99
CA VAL A 145 7.85 -2.46 13.12
C VAL A 145 8.48 -2.28 11.76
N THR A 146 9.19 -1.17 11.56
CA THR A 146 9.84 -0.81 10.30
C THR A 146 10.91 -1.82 9.90
N SER A 147 11.09 -1.95 8.59
CA SER A 147 12.18 -2.73 7.98
C SER A 147 13.49 -1.96 7.99
N PRO A 148 14.67 -2.64 7.98
CA PRO A 148 15.96 -1.98 7.84
C PRO A 148 16.19 -1.33 6.46
N ASP A 149 15.38 -1.66 5.45
CA ASP A 149 15.44 -1.05 4.12
C ASP A 149 14.51 0.18 4.05
N PRO A 150 15.02 1.42 4.15
CA PRO A 150 14.17 2.60 4.23
C PRO A 150 13.44 2.90 2.91
N VAL A 151 13.94 2.36 1.78
CA VAL A 151 13.31 2.55 0.45
C VAL A 151 12.19 1.54 0.22
N LYS A 152 12.32 0.35 0.80
CA LYS A 152 11.38 -0.77 0.63
C LYS A 152 10.49 -1.00 1.82
N ASP A 153 10.70 -0.31 2.94
CA ASP A 153 9.80 -0.41 4.09
C ASP A 153 8.35 -0.27 3.67
N GLN A 154 7.54 -1.29 3.96
CA GLN A 154 6.15 -1.41 3.54
C GLN A 154 5.16 -1.37 4.71
N THR A 155 5.59 -0.89 5.87
CA THR A 155 4.71 -0.71 7.03
C THR A 155 3.56 0.25 6.73
N ASP A 156 3.79 1.22 5.83
CA ASP A 156 2.77 2.15 5.37
C ASP A 156 1.63 1.47 4.58
N PHE A 157 1.91 0.40 3.84
CA PHE A 157 0.89 -0.39 3.17
C PHE A 157 0.11 -1.32 4.12
N LEU A 158 0.66 -1.59 5.30
CA LEU A 158 0.06 -2.47 6.32
C LEU A 158 -0.68 -1.68 7.42
N ALA A 159 -0.62 -0.36 7.38
CA ALA A 159 -1.08 0.51 8.48
C ALA A 159 -2.60 0.55 8.70
N GLN A 160 -3.37 -0.19 7.92
CA GLN A 160 -4.82 -0.33 8.05
C GLN A 160 -5.27 -1.78 8.36
N ILE A 161 -4.35 -2.74 8.49
CA ILE A 161 -4.77 -4.10 8.88
C ILE A 161 -5.31 -4.10 10.31
N GLU A 162 -6.22 -5.02 10.61
CA GLU A 162 -6.83 -5.15 11.93
C GLU A 162 -5.83 -5.75 12.94
N SER A 163 -6.02 -5.46 14.23
CA SER A 163 -5.17 -6.01 15.30
C SER A 163 -5.11 -7.55 15.27
N TRP A 164 -6.23 -8.21 14.99
CA TRP A 164 -6.26 -9.67 14.88
C TRP A 164 -5.52 -10.17 13.64
N GLN A 165 -5.53 -9.41 12.53
CA GLN A 165 -4.75 -9.71 11.32
C GLN A 165 -3.26 -9.59 11.60
N LEU A 166 -2.84 -8.51 12.28
CA LEU A 166 -1.45 -8.31 12.68
C LEU A 166 -0.97 -9.46 13.59
N LYS A 167 -1.80 -9.96 14.49
CA LYS A 167 -1.44 -11.10 15.36
C LYS A 167 -1.08 -12.34 14.56
N LYS A 168 -1.76 -12.60 13.45
CA LYS A 168 -1.49 -13.73 12.53
C LYS A 168 -0.40 -13.44 11.51
N ALA A 169 -0.11 -12.19 11.20
CA ALA A 169 0.84 -11.81 10.15
C ALA A 169 2.29 -12.07 10.58
N ILE A 170 3.09 -12.64 9.67
CA ILE A 170 4.55 -12.70 9.78
C ILE A 170 5.20 -12.30 8.46
N PHE A 171 6.37 -11.69 8.54
CA PHE A 171 7.10 -11.12 7.43
C PHE A 171 8.53 -11.67 7.38
N PRO A 172 8.74 -12.89 6.84
CA PRO A 172 10.03 -13.58 6.91
C PRO A 172 11.20 -12.78 6.35
N ILE A 173 11.00 -12.07 5.25
CA ILE A 173 12.03 -11.25 4.59
C ILE A 173 12.17 -9.83 5.15
N GLY A 174 11.36 -9.46 6.15
CA GLY A 174 11.33 -8.09 6.68
C GLY A 174 12.61 -7.60 7.33
N HIS A 175 13.54 -8.50 7.63
CA HIS A 175 14.86 -8.19 8.17
C HIS A 175 15.95 -8.00 7.10
N HIS A 176 15.66 -8.29 5.84
CA HIS A 176 16.54 -8.10 4.69
C HIS A 176 16.36 -6.73 4.04
N ILE A 177 17.43 -6.26 3.39
CA ILE A 177 17.32 -5.21 2.38
C ILE A 177 17.04 -5.84 1.01
N LYS A 178 16.46 -5.06 0.09
CA LYS A 178 16.05 -5.56 -1.25
C LYS A 178 17.18 -6.24 -2.03
N ASN A 179 18.40 -5.71 -1.93
CA ASN A 179 19.54 -6.29 -2.64
C ASN A 179 19.86 -7.70 -2.14
N GLU A 180 19.83 -7.93 -0.83
CA GLU A 180 20.03 -9.27 -0.24
C GLU A 180 18.98 -10.26 -0.75
N VAL A 181 17.70 -9.85 -0.80
CA VAL A 181 16.62 -10.68 -1.34
C VAL A 181 16.88 -11.03 -2.82
N ARG A 182 17.42 -10.11 -3.60
CA ARG A 182 17.82 -10.36 -4.99
C ARG A 182 19.00 -11.32 -5.10
N GLU A 183 20.03 -11.14 -4.27
CA GLU A 183 21.18 -12.01 -4.21
C GLU A 183 20.78 -13.43 -3.84
N ILE A 184 19.96 -13.62 -2.80
CA ILE A 184 19.40 -14.92 -2.42
C ILE A 184 18.66 -15.58 -3.61
N ALA A 185 17.81 -14.80 -4.28
CA ALA A 185 17.04 -15.33 -5.41
C ALA A 185 17.94 -15.78 -6.58
N GLU A 186 19.04 -15.08 -6.84
CA GLU A 186 20.03 -15.44 -7.87
C GLU A 186 20.87 -16.64 -7.46
N GLU A 187 21.39 -16.69 -6.24
CA GLU A 187 22.17 -17.80 -5.70
C GLU A 187 21.37 -19.11 -5.67
N GLU A 188 20.11 -19.00 -5.28
CA GLU A 188 19.16 -20.10 -5.27
C GLU A 188 18.62 -20.47 -6.66
N HIS A 189 19.04 -19.76 -7.70
CA HIS A 189 18.58 -20.00 -9.07
C HIS A 189 17.04 -20.05 -9.19
N LEU A 190 16.35 -19.11 -8.51
CA LEU A 190 14.91 -19.00 -8.62
C LEU A 190 14.54 -18.59 -10.05
N ILE A 191 13.50 -19.23 -10.60
CA ILE A 191 13.06 -18.99 -11.98
C ILE A 191 12.71 -17.52 -12.24
N ASN A 192 12.27 -16.83 -11.22
CA ASN A 192 11.85 -15.41 -11.25
C ASN A 192 12.90 -14.42 -10.69
N ALA A 193 14.14 -14.86 -10.41
CA ALA A 193 15.19 -14.01 -9.80
C ALA A 193 15.41 -12.68 -10.53
N LYS A 194 15.33 -12.67 -11.87
CA LYS A 194 15.52 -11.49 -12.73
C LYS A 194 14.24 -10.70 -13.00
N ARG A 195 13.11 -11.13 -12.43
CA ARG A 195 11.83 -10.46 -12.63
C ARG A 195 11.85 -9.08 -11.99
N LYS A 196 11.32 -8.09 -12.69
CA LYS A 196 11.16 -6.73 -12.16
C LYS A 196 10.09 -6.73 -11.06
N ASP A 197 10.27 -5.82 -10.09
CA ASP A 197 9.23 -5.57 -9.08
C ASP A 197 7.95 -5.09 -9.77
N SER A 198 6.80 -5.42 -9.18
CA SER A 198 5.51 -4.92 -9.64
C SER A 198 5.52 -3.39 -9.63
N GLN A 199 5.05 -2.80 -10.72
CA GLN A 199 4.90 -1.35 -10.88
C GLN A 199 3.41 -1.04 -10.99
N GLY A 200 2.92 -0.10 -10.19
CA GLY A 200 1.49 0.27 -10.18
C GLY A 200 0.69 -0.46 -9.10
N ILE A 201 -0.59 -0.72 -9.36
CA ILE A 201 -1.45 -1.45 -8.41
C ILE A 201 -0.98 -2.90 -8.36
N CYS A 202 -0.60 -3.38 -7.17
CA CYS A 202 0.12 -4.65 -6.93
C CYS A 202 -0.45 -5.87 -7.65
N PHE A 203 -1.78 -5.94 -7.84
CA PHE A 203 -2.44 -7.14 -8.36
C PHE A 203 -3.00 -6.99 -9.77
N LEU A 204 -2.95 -5.80 -10.35
CA LEU A 204 -3.42 -5.56 -11.71
C LEU A 204 -2.29 -5.68 -12.74
N GLY A 205 -1.10 -6.09 -12.31
CA GLY A 205 0.08 -6.21 -13.18
C GLY A 205 0.55 -4.87 -13.72
N GLN A 206 0.87 -4.79 -15.01
CA GLN A 206 1.39 -3.57 -15.66
C GLN A 206 0.30 -2.58 -16.11
N ILE A 207 -0.91 -2.68 -15.57
CA ILE A 207 -2.00 -1.79 -15.95
C ILE A 207 -1.72 -0.38 -15.46
N ASN A 208 -1.80 0.58 -16.37
CA ASN A 208 -1.70 2.00 -16.02
C ASN A 208 -2.92 2.41 -15.19
N TYR A 209 -2.67 3.05 -14.03
CA TYR A 209 -3.73 3.51 -13.12
C TYR A 209 -4.79 4.38 -13.82
N ASN A 210 -4.37 5.29 -14.70
CA ASN A 210 -5.30 6.16 -15.41
C ASN A 210 -6.17 5.39 -16.41
N ASP A 211 -5.64 4.35 -17.05
CA ASP A 211 -6.41 3.50 -17.97
C ASP A 211 -7.42 2.66 -17.22
N TYR A 212 -7.03 2.15 -16.04
CA TYR A 212 -7.94 1.47 -15.13
C TYR A 212 -9.11 2.37 -14.70
N ILE A 213 -8.82 3.57 -14.21
CA ILE A 213 -9.86 4.54 -13.81
C ILE A 213 -10.74 4.94 -15.01
N ARG A 214 -10.14 5.19 -16.18
CA ARG A 214 -10.87 5.59 -17.39
C ARG A 214 -11.89 4.56 -17.80
N ARG A 215 -11.59 3.28 -17.64
CA ARG A 215 -12.51 2.20 -17.98
C ARG A 215 -13.82 2.25 -17.18
N TYR A 216 -13.73 2.57 -15.88
CA TYR A 216 -14.90 2.58 -15.00
C TYR A 216 -15.62 3.92 -14.95
N LEU A 217 -14.89 5.02 -15.00
CA LEU A 217 -15.44 6.37 -14.86
C LEU A 217 -15.52 7.14 -16.18
N GLY A 218 -14.88 6.63 -17.24
CA GLY A 218 -14.78 7.32 -18.52
C GLY A 218 -13.98 8.62 -18.41
N GLU A 219 -14.20 9.52 -19.35
CA GLU A 219 -13.66 10.88 -19.36
C GLU A 219 -14.79 11.88 -19.05
N LYS A 220 -14.49 12.90 -18.24
CA LYS A 220 -15.37 14.04 -17.94
C LYS A 220 -14.56 15.31 -18.06
N PRO A 221 -14.47 15.90 -19.26
CA PRO A 221 -13.71 17.13 -19.49
C PRO A 221 -14.19 18.29 -18.60
N GLY A 222 -13.25 19.13 -18.19
CA GLY A 222 -13.53 20.31 -17.38
C GLY A 222 -12.37 21.31 -17.42
N ASP A 223 -12.60 22.48 -16.85
CA ASP A 223 -11.64 23.57 -16.91
C ASP A 223 -10.46 23.38 -15.96
N VAL A 224 -9.27 23.81 -16.42
CA VAL A 224 -8.08 23.98 -15.59
C VAL A 224 -7.84 25.46 -15.39
N ILE A 225 -7.81 25.90 -14.14
CA ILE A 225 -7.71 27.30 -13.75
C ILE A 225 -6.47 27.52 -12.89
N GLU A 226 -5.69 28.54 -13.23
CA GLU A 226 -4.60 29.02 -12.38
C GLU A 226 -5.18 29.67 -11.12
N MET A 227 -4.75 29.18 -9.97
CA MET A 227 -5.34 29.55 -8.68
C MET A 227 -5.14 31.03 -8.32
N GLU A 228 -3.96 31.56 -8.64
CA GLU A 228 -3.52 32.91 -8.29
C GLU A 228 -4.20 33.99 -9.14
N THR A 229 -4.43 33.70 -10.42
CA THR A 229 -4.93 34.70 -11.39
C THR A 229 -6.40 34.49 -11.77
N GLY A 230 -6.93 33.28 -11.53
CA GLY A 230 -8.25 32.87 -12.01
C GLY A 230 -8.30 32.61 -13.53
N LYS A 231 -7.14 32.63 -14.22
CA LYS A 231 -7.07 32.42 -15.65
C LYS A 231 -7.27 30.95 -16.02
N ARG A 232 -8.07 30.71 -17.05
CA ARG A 232 -8.19 29.38 -17.66
C ARG A 232 -6.90 29.03 -18.41
N ILE A 233 -6.26 27.91 -18.02
CA ILE A 233 -5.00 27.41 -18.59
C ILE A 233 -5.26 26.36 -19.68
N GLY A 234 -6.33 25.57 -19.51
CA GLY A 234 -6.63 24.49 -20.44
C GLY A 234 -7.84 23.70 -20.01
N GLU A 235 -7.86 22.44 -20.41
CA GLU A 235 -8.93 21.48 -20.09
C GLU A 235 -8.32 20.16 -19.58
N HIS A 236 -8.92 19.58 -18.55
CA HIS A 236 -8.58 18.24 -18.08
C HIS A 236 -9.59 17.21 -18.62
N LYS A 237 -9.21 15.93 -18.66
CA LYS A 237 -10.08 14.82 -19.13
C LYS A 237 -10.92 14.18 -18.04
N GLY A 238 -10.70 14.56 -16.78
CA GLY A 238 -11.40 14.07 -15.59
C GLY A 238 -10.59 14.38 -14.35
N LEU A 239 -11.24 14.87 -13.27
CA LEU A 239 -10.58 15.20 -12.00
C LEU A 239 -9.90 13.98 -11.35
N TRP A 240 -10.41 12.79 -11.61
CA TRP A 240 -9.90 11.52 -11.09
C TRP A 240 -8.54 11.09 -11.68
N PHE A 241 -8.09 11.70 -12.78
CA PHE A 241 -6.76 11.44 -13.33
C PHE A 241 -5.66 12.29 -12.67
N HIS A 242 -6.02 13.12 -11.70
CA HIS A 242 -5.10 14.09 -11.08
C HIS A 242 -5.04 13.88 -9.57
N THR A 243 -3.87 14.15 -9.00
CA THR A 243 -3.61 14.11 -7.55
C THR A 243 -3.07 15.46 -7.07
N ILE A 244 -3.46 15.89 -5.89
CA ILE A 244 -2.90 17.11 -5.26
C ILE A 244 -1.38 16.96 -5.14
N GLY A 245 -0.63 18.02 -5.53
CA GLY A 245 0.82 18.01 -5.61
C GLY A 245 1.39 17.43 -6.90
N GLN A 246 0.56 16.87 -7.79
CA GLN A 246 1.02 16.32 -9.07
C GLN A 246 1.62 17.43 -9.95
N ARG A 247 2.83 17.16 -10.49
CA ARG A 247 3.54 18.04 -11.45
C ARG A 247 3.64 17.41 -12.84
N LYS A 248 3.92 16.10 -12.89
CA LYS A 248 4.17 15.40 -14.17
C LYS A 248 2.85 14.97 -14.82
N GLY A 249 2.83 14.91 -16.17
CA GLY A 249 1.70 14.36 -16.92
C GLY A 249 0.50 15.29 -17.05
N LEU A 250 0.63 16.59 -16.71
CA LEU A 250 -0.48 17.55 -16.82
C LEU A 250 -0.74 18.01 -18.27
N GLY A 251 0.30 18.04 -19.11
CA GLY A 251 0.17 18.36 -20.55
C GLY A 251 -0.15 19.83 -20.86
N PHE A 252 -0.09 20.74 -19.88
CA PHE A 252 -0.38 22.16 -20.11
C PHE A 252 0.88 22.92 -20.53
N GLY A 253 0.75 23.80 -21.52
CA GLY A 253 1.83 24.69 -21.95
C GLY A 253 2.15 25.76 -20.88
N GLY A 254 3.36 26.35 -20.97
CA GLY A 254 3.77 27.47 -20.11
C GLY A 254 4.10 27.09 -18.65
N GLY A 255 4.23 25.78 -18.33
CA GLY A 255 4.54 25.33 -16.95
C GLY A 255 5.98 25.58 -16.53
N PRO A 256 6.39 25.07 -15.34
CA PRO A 256 5.75 23.95 -14.64
C PRO A 256 4.48 24.33 -13.86
N TRP A 257 3.53 23.40 -13.83
CA TRP A 257 2.26 23.50 -13.12
C TRP A 257 2.17 22.44 -12.03
N PHE A 258 1.51 22.78 -10.92
CA PHE A 258 1.21 21.86 -9.82
C PHE A 258 -0.30 21.83 -9.54
N VAL A 259 -0.86 20.66 -9.35
CA VAL A 259 -2.27 20.51 -8.92
C VAL A 259 -2.39 20.92 -7.46
N ILE A 260 -3.27 21.89 -7.19
CA ILE A 260 -3.48 22.45 -5.85
C ILE A 260 -4.81 22.02 -5.26
N LYS A 261 -5.88 22.01 -6.08
CA LYS A 261 -7.24 21.74 -5.60
C LYS A 261 -8.09 21.12 -6.70
N LYS A 262 -9.03 20.27 -6.31
CA LYS A 262 -10.09 19.74 -7.17
C LYS A 262 -11.44 20.29 -6.69
N ASP A 263 -12.16 20.95 -7.54
CA ASP A 263 -13.55 21.36 -7.30
C ASP A 263 -14.48 20.35 -8.02
N VAL A 264 -14.91 19.36 -7.29
CA VAL A 264 -15.73 18.26 -7.85
C VAL A 264 -17.10 18.77 -8.28
N LYS A 265 -17.68 19.74 -7.54
CA LYS A 265 -19.00 20.28 -7.81
C LYS A 265 -19.04 21.02 -9.14
N ASN A 266 -18.03 21.84 -9.41
CA ASN A 266 -17.94 22.65 -10.62
C ASN A 266 -17.11 21.98 -11.72
N ASN A 267 -16.51 20.81 -11.45
CA ASN A 267 -15.63 20.07 -12.37
C ASN A 267 -14.41 20.90 -12.81
N ILE A 268 -13.75 21.57 -11.85
CA ILE A 268 -12.60 22.46 -12.08
C ILE A 268 -11.36 21.87 -11.40
N LEU A 269 -10.24 21.88 -12.13
CA LEU A 269 -8.91 21.59 -11.62
C LEU A 269 -8.15 22.90 -11.40
N TYR A 270 -7.79 23.21 -10.16
CA TYR A 270 -6.95 24.35 -9.86
C TYR A 270 -5.48 23.95 -9.86
N VAL A 271 -4.68 24.75 -10.56
CA VAL A 271 -3.23 24.58 -10.65
C VAL A 271 -2.51 25.86 -10.25
N SER A 272 -1.28 25.73 -9.74
CA SER A 272 -0.40 26.87 -9.45
C SER A 272 0.83 26.80 -10.33
N HIS A 273 1.33 27.96 -10.76
CA HIS A 273 2.50 28.10 -11.63
C HIS A 273 3.79 28.24 -10.81
N GLY A 274 4.87 27.66 -11.28
CA GLY A 274 6.20 27.83 -10.72
C GLY A 274 6.89 26.53 -10.38
N TYR A 275 8.15 26.64 -9.97
CA TYR A 275 8.98 25.45 -9.66
C TYR A 275 8.69 24.89 -8.26
N ASP A 276 8.21 25.73 -7.35
CA ASP A 276 7.96 25.38 -5.95
C ASP A 276 6.87 26.29 -5.33
N PRO A 277 5.60 26.15 -5.76
CA PRO A 277 4.54 27.00 -5.25
C PRO A 277 4.21 26.66 -3.79
N GLN A 278 4.21 27.68 -2.91
CA GLN A 278 3.89 27.54 -1.48
C GLN A 278 2.51 26.94 -1.24
N SER A 279 1.55 27.18 -2.13
CA SER A 279 0.20 26.61 -2.11
C SER A 279 0.16 25.07 -2.22
N ALA A 280 1.25 24.44 -2.68
CA ALA A 280 1.38 22.97 -2.73
C ALA A 280 1.76 22.36 -1.38
N TYR A 281 2.05 23.16 -0.36
CA TYR A 281 2.56 22.71 0.94
C TYR A 281 1.55 22.93 2.07
N LYS A 282 1.52 22.01 3.03
CA LYS A 282 0.77 22.13 4.28
C LYS A 282 1.62 21.71 5.47
N LYS A 283 1.44 22.39 6.62
CA LYS A 283 1.99 21.97 7.91
C LYS A 283 0.95 21.25 8.76
N ASP A 284 -0.27 21.73 8.71
CA ASP A 284 -1.37 21.25 9.53
C ASP A 284 -2.42 20.61 8.66
N PHE A 285 -2.84 19.40 9.01
CA PHE A 285 -3.91 18.70 8.30
C PHE A 285 -4.62 17.68 9.19
N PRO A 286 -5.97 17.60 9.07
CA PRO A 286 -6.76 16.67 9.87
C PRO A 286 -6.77 15.26 9.26
N LEU A 287 -6.85 14.29 10.18
CA LEU A 287 -7.05 12.88 9.88
C LEU A 287 -8.42 12.44 10.39
N HIS A 288 -9.15 11.73 9.55
CA HIS A 288 -10.40 11.09 9.89
C HIS A 288 -10.20 9.59 10.15
N ASP A 289 -11.06 8.99 10.97
CA ASP A 289 -11.09 7.54 11.23
C ASP A 289 -9.70 6.94 11.50
N PHE A 290 -9.00 7.49 12.51
CA PHE A 290 -7.69 6.97 12.86
C PHE A 290 -7.80 5.54 13.38
N HIS A 291 -7.17 4.62 12.66
CA HIS A 291 -7.11 3.21 12.99
C HIS A 291 -5.81 2.86 13.70
N PHE A 292 -5.90 2.34 14.93
CA PHE A 292 -4.75 1.81 15.66
C PHE A 292 -4.54 0.33 15.33
N LEU A 293 -3.32 -0.02 14.91
CA LEU A 293 -2.96 -1.41 14.55
C LEU A 293 -3.01 -2.37 15.73
N THR A 294 -2.57 -1.93 16.90
CA THR A 294 -2.45 -2.77 18.10
C THR A 294 -3.46 -2.35 19.14
N ARG A 295 -3.29 -1.17 19.70
CA ARG A 295 -4.19 -0.54 20.67
C ARG A 295 -4.04 0.96 20.63
N GLU A 296 -5.02 1.68 21.16
CA GLU A 296 -4.90 3.13 21.35
C GLU A 296 -3.75 3.43 22.31
N VAL A 297 -2.88 4.34 21.91
CA VAL A 297 -1.75 4.83 22.71
C VAL A 297 -1.79 6.34 22.79
N ALA A 298 -1.27 6.89 23.89
CA ALA A 298 -1.07 8.33 24.00
C ALA A 298 0.04 8.74 23.01
N MET A 299 -0.32 9.56 22.04
CA MET A 299 0.58 10.10 21.03
C MET A 299 0.73 11.61 21.28
N GLN A 300 1.97 12.10 21.27
CA GLN A 300 2.26 13.52 21.35
C GLN A 300 3.33 13.92 20.32
N LYS A 301 4.52 13.35 20.44
CA LYS A 301 5.56 13.46 19.42
C LYS A 301 5.58 12.17 18.61
N VAL A 302 5.54 12.34 17.29
CA VAL A 302 5.44 11.23 16.33
C VAL A 302 6.27 11.54 15.10
N THR A 303 6.50 10.51 14.30
CA THR A 303 6.87 10.69 12.89
C THR A 303 5.78 10.14 12.00
N PHE A 304 5.70 10.62 10.76
CA PHE A 304 4.65 10.18 9.85
C PHE A 304 5.10 10.12 8.39
N LYS A 305 4.33 9.37 7.59
CA LYS A 305 4.38 9.35 6.12
C LYS A 305 2.99 9.57 5.55
N ILE A 306 2.90 10.26 4.41
CA ILE A 306 1.65 10.43 3.65
C ILE A 306 1.65 9.69 2.31
N ARG A 307 2.74 9.03 1.98
CA ARG A 307 2.95 8.21 0.78
C ARG A 307 4.15 7.31 0.98
N HIS A 308 4.30 6.33 0.08
CA HIS A 308 5.44 5.42 0.09
C HIS A 308 6.73 6.14 -0.36
N THR A 309 7.46 6.68 0.59
CA THR A 309 8.77 7.35 0.42
C THR A 309 9.68 6.94 1.59
N PRO A 310 11.01 7.03 1.45
CA PRO A 310 11.92 6.71 2.54
C PRO A 310 11.89 7.72 3.70
N GLU A 311 11.41 8.94 3.46
CA GLU A 311 11.44 10.03 4.44
C GLU A 311 10.32 9.89 5.48
N TYR A 312 10.68 10.08 6.76
CA TYR A 312 9.78 10.24 7.88
C TYR A 312 9.78 11.70 8.32
N HIS A 313 8.61 12.27 8.52
CA HIS A 313 8.45 13.67 8.90
C HIS A 313 8.10 13.80 10.37
N PRO A 314 8.86 14.59 11.16
CA PRO A 314 8.55 14.81 12.57
C PRO A 314 7.33 15.70 12.73
N ALA A 315 6.49 15.38 13.73
CA ALA A 315 5.26 16.11 14.02
C ALA A 315 4.85 15.96 15.49
N THR A 316 3.91 16.83 15.88
CA THR A 316 3.03 16.54 17.00
C THR A 316 1.65 16.15 16.49
N ILE A 317 0.91 15.38 17.28
CA ILE A 317 -0.44 14.94 16.95
C ILE A 317 -1.35 15.16 18.14
N GLU A 318 -2.57 15.64 17.90
CA GLU A 318 -3.58 15.81 18.93
C GLU A 318 -4.95 15.29 18.49
N LYS A 319 -5.74 14.81 19.45
CA LYS A 319 -7.10 14.37 19.22
C LYS A 319 -8.05 15.57 19.40
N LEU A 320 -8.83 15.88 18.38
CA LEU A 320 -9.79 16.95 18.39
C LEU A 320 -11.09 16.55 19.12
N GLU A 321 -11.87 17.55 19.56
CA GLU A 321 -13.15 17.33 20.24
C GLU A 321 -14.18 16.53 19.40
N ASP A 322 -14.11 16.65 18.07
CA ASP A 322 -14.98 15.93 17.13
C ASP A 322 -14.50 14.51 16.79
N GLY A 323 -13.44 14.04 17.47
CA GLY A 323 -12.87 12.69 17.30
C GLY A 323 -11.86 12.55 16.18
N ARG A 324 -11.66 13.59 15.35
CA ARG A 324 -10.56 13.62 14.38
C ARG A 324 -9.22 13.79 15.09
N TRP A 325 -8.15 13.54 14.35
CA TRP A 325 -6.80 13.83 14.78
C TRP A 325 -6.19 14.94 13.93
N MET A 326 -5.38 15.81 14.52
CA MET A 326 -4.67 16.87 13.82
C MET A 326 -3.17 16.58 13.83
N ILE A 327 -2.55 16.55 12.66
CA ILE A 327 -1.10 16.53 12.51
C ILE A 327 -0.60 17.97 12.42
N HIS A 328 0.42 18.29 13.23
CA HIS A 328 1.21 19.53 13.18
C HIS A 328 2.63 19.16 12.80
N SER A 329 2.95 19.23 11.52
CA SER A 329 4.28 18.90 11.02
C SER A 329 5.28 20.01 11.33
N GLU A 330 6.49 19.63 11.72
CA GLU A 330 7.59 20.60 11.91
C GLU A 330 7.98 21.26 10.57
N GLU A 331 7.82 20.52 9.47
CA GLU A 331 8.13 20.96 8.11
C GLU A 331 6.87 21.14 7.27
N ALA A 332 6.95 21.96 6.23
CA ALA A 332 5.88 22.08 5.25
C ALA A 332 5.93 20.90 4.28
N ILE A 333 4.86 20.12 4.23
CA ILE A 333 4.76 18.87 3.47
C ILE A 333 4.13 19.10 2.11
N HIS A 334 4.83 18.70 1.06
CA HIS A 334 4.34 18.82 -0.32
C HIS A 334 3.26 17.77 -0.63
N GLY A 335 2.15 18.22 -1.22
CA GLY A 335 1.16 17.35 -1.82
C GLY A 335 0.38 16.49 -0.81
N VAL A 336 0.01 17.06 0.33
CA VAL A 336 -0.95 16.47 1.28
C VAL A 336 -2.29 16.34 0.57
N ALA A 337 -2.65 15.10 0.20
CA ALA A 337 -3.80 14.80 -0.65
C ALA A 337 -4.91 14.12 0.16
N PRO A 338 -6.15 14.66 0.15
CA PRO A 338 -7.30 14.01 0.77
C PRO A 338 -7.56 12.63 0.18
N GLY A 339 -7.89 11.67 1.05
CA GLY A 339 -8.11 10.27 0.69
C GLY A 339 -6.87 9.38 0.77
N GLN A 340 -5.68 9.94 0.93
CA GLN A 340 -4.47 9.18 1.28
C GLN A 340 -4.42 8.92 2.78
N PHE A 341 -3.72 7.87 3.18
CA PHE A 341 -3.49 7.58 4.58
C PHE A 341 -2.23 8.29 5.07
N CYS A 342 -2.37 9.03 6.18
CA CYS A 342 -1.23 9.47 6.97
C CYS A 342 -0.90 8.35 7.96
N VAL A 343 0.23 7.72 7.78
CA VAL A 343 0.71 6.63 8.63
C VAL A 343 1.58 7.21 9.72
N VAL A 344 1.26 6.90 10.97
CA VAL A 344 1.89 7.48 12.16
C VAL A 344 2.73 6.45 12.88
N TYR A 345 3.94 6.84 13.22
CA TYR A 345 4.94 6.04 13.90
C TYR A 345 5.34 6.72 15.22
N ASP A 346 6.04 6.00 16.08
CA ASP A 346 6.69 6.58 17.24
C ASP A 346 7.73 7.65 16.84
N GLU A 347 8.25 8.38 17.83
CA GLU A 347 9.23 9.46 17.63
C GLU A 347 10.51 8.99 16.91
N HIS A 348 10.82 7.68 17.01
CA HIS A 348 12.01 7.07 16.40
C HIS A 348 11.71 6.30 15.11
N HIS A 349 10.49 6.45 14.57
CA HIS A 349 9.97 5.74 13.38
C HIS A 349 10.21 4.22 13.40
N HIS A 350 10.20 3.63 14.61
CA HIS A 350 10.36 2.21 14.82
C HIS A 350 9.04 1.46 14.82
N ARG A 351 8.09 1.84 15.71
CA ARG A 351 6.75 1.24 15.80
C ARG A 351 5.73 2.01 14.97
N CYS A 352 5.01 1.32 14.11
CA CYS A 352 3.84 1.87 13.43
C CYS A 352 2.63 1.82 14.37
N TYR A 353 2.07 2.96 14.71
CA TYR A 353 0.88 3.05 15.55
C TYR A 353 -0.41 2.78 14.77
N GLY A 354 -0.42 3.13 13.50
CA GLY A 354 -1.58 3.02 12.62
C GLY A 354 -1.68 4.17 11.64
N SER A 355 -2.85 4.43 11.14
CA SER A 355 -3.05 5.51 10.16
C SER A 355 -4.45 6.10 10.20
N GLY A 356 -4.58 7.34 9.74
CA GLY A 356 -5.86 8.01 9.50
C GLY A 356 -5.95 8.54 8.08
N GLU A 357 -7.16 8.61 7.54
CA GLU A 357 -7.39 9.17 6.22
C GLU A 357 -7.25 10.70 6.26
N ILE A 358 -6.42 11.26 5.39
CA ILE A 358 -6.24 12.72 5.24
C ILE A 358 -7.54 13.32 4.71
N THR A 359 -8.02 14.37 5.37
CA THR A 359 -9.19 15.14 4.93
C THR A 359 -8.86 16.62 4.68
N VAL A 360 -9.85 17.40 4.30
CA VAL A 360 -9.72 18.86 4.09
C VAL A 360 -10.29 19.63 5.28
#